data_8cbd28dcff9bb61f0ea9c0fff9099fa9
#
_entry.id   8cbd28dcff9bb61f0ea9c0fff9099fa9
#
_cell.length_a   1.000
_cell.length_b   1.000
_cell.length_c   1.000
_cell.angle_alpha   90.00
_cell.angle_beta   90.00
_cell.angle_gamma   90.00
#
_symmetry.space_group_name_H-M   'P 1'
#
loop_
_entity.id
_entity.type
_entity.pdbx_description
1 polymer ?
#
loop_
_entity_poly.entity_id
_entity_poly.type
_entity_poly.pdbx_seq_one_letter_code
_entity_poly.pdbx_strand_id
1 'polypeptide(L)'
;MRNFIAAVAVLFMILPASNAVAAPLEARIDLSSQTMVVKRNGKVKYRWKISSGRKGYTTPTGKWSAKWLSKHHRSRKYNNAPMPYAVFFHGGYAVHGTNAISRLGRPASHGCIRLHPENASKFYSLVERTGLKNTRVVIKH
;
A
#
# COMPACT_ATOMS: atom_id res chain seq x y z
N MET A 1 49.01 6.73 53.89
CA MET A 1 48.45 5.92 52.79
C MET A 1 47.11 6.53 52.37
N ARG A 2 47.07 7.18 51.24
CA ARG A 2 45.86 7.88 50.76
C ARG A 2 45.30 7.06 49.62
N ASN A 3 44.14 6.43 49.84
CA ASN A 3 43.42 5.65 48.83
C ASN A 3 42.67 6.61 47.92
N PHE A 4 43.04 6.69 46.64
CA PHE A 4 42.26 7.35 45.61
C PHE A 4 41.27 6.34 45.06
N ILE A 5 39.99 6.55 45.34
CA ILE A 5 38.91 5.82 44.70
C ILE A 5 38.57 6.55 43.40
N ALA A 6 38.95 5.95 42.28
CA ALA A 6 38.55 6.45 40.96
C ALA A 6 37.08 6.09 40.70
N ALA A 7 36.22 7.08 40.66
CA ALA A 7 34.81 6.89 40.25
C ALA A 7 34.77 6.84 38.72
N VAL A 8 34.46 5.66 38.17
CA VAL A 8 34.17 5.49 36.74
C VAL A 8 32.75 5.96 36.48
N ALA A 9 32.61 7.12 35.87
CA ALA A 9 31.30 7.60 35.40
C ALA A 9 30.95 6.88 34.08
N VAL A 10 30.03 5.95 34.14
CA VAL A 10 29.46 5.31 32.94
C VAL A 10 28.47 6.29 32.32
N LEU A 11 28.89 6.92 31.21
CA LEU A 11 28.02 7.81 30.43
C LEU A 11 27.07 6.94 29.57
N PHE A 12 25.82 6.80 30.01
CA PHE A 12 24.76 6.19 29.21
C PHE A 12 24.42 7.13 28.06
N MET A 13 24.91 6.83 26.87
CA MET A 13 24.43 7.46 25.63
C MET A 13 23.00 6.96 25.35
N ILE A 14 22.01 7.77 25.64
CA ILE A 14 20.63 7.57 25.19
C ILE A 14 20.61 7.98 23.72
N LEU A 15 20.68 6.99 22.81
CA LEU A 15 20.44 7.22 21.40
C LEU A 15 18.95 7.60 21.25
N PRO A 16 18.61 8.72 20.60
CA PRO A 16 17.22 9.04 20.33
C PRO A 16 16.68 7.97 19.37
N ALA A 17 15.63 7.24 19.82
CA ALA A 17 14.88 6.38 18.94
C ALA A 17 14.27 7.26 17.85
N SER A 18 14.75 7.12 16.60
CA SER A 18 14.13 7.79 15.47
C SER A 18 12.74 7.16 15.28
N ASN A 19 11.70 7.88 15.68
CA ASN A 19 10.33 7.52 15.35
C ASN A 19 10.18 7.60 13.82
N ALA A 20 10.17 6.44 13.16
CA ALA A 20 9.80 6.38 11.75
C ALA A 20 8.37 6.87 11.62
N VAL A 21 8.17 8.05 11.03
CA VAL A 21 6.84 8.61 10.79
C VAL A 21 6.18 7.79 9.69
N ALA A 22 5.02 7.15 10.01
CA ALA A 22 4.21 6.45 9.02
C ALA A 22 3.76 7.40 7.91
N ALA A 23 3.66 6.92 6.66
CA ALA A 23 3.11 7.71 5.57
C ALA A 23 1.70 8.19 5.93
N PRO A 24 1.30 9.44 5.56
CA PRO A 24 -0.03 9.97 5.87
C PRO A 24 -1.18 9.10 5.35
N LEU A 25 -1.00 8.46 4.20
CA LEU A 25 -1.91 7.48 3.63
C LEU A 25 -1.15 6.21 3.27
N GLU A 26 -1.68 5.07 3.69
CA GLU A 26 -1.05 3.78 3.42
C GLU A 26 -2.11 2.74 3.02
N ALA A 27 -1.88 2.08 1.90
CA ALA A 27 -2.62 0.90 1.48
C ALA A 27 -1.76 -0.33 1.80
N ARG A 28 -2.18 -1.13 2.78
CA ARG A 28 -1.54 -2.38 3.15
C ARG A 28 -2.31 -3.56 2.57
N ILE A 29 -1.68 -4.26 1.68
CA ILE A 29 -2.29 -5.37 0.95
C ILE A 29 -1.66 -6.68 1.43
N ASP A 30 -2.51 -7.59 1.90
CA ASP A 30 -2.16 -8.94 2.28
C ASP A 30 -2.67 -9.91 1.21
N LEU A 31 -1.73 -10.50 0.47
CA LEU A 31 -2.06 -11.42 -0.62
C LEU A 31 -2.62 -12.75 -0.08
N SER A 32 -2.20 -13.18 1.11
CA SER A 32 -2.67 -14.43 1.70
C SER A 32 -4.15 -14.38 2.08
N SER A 33 -4.61 -13.25 2.60
CA SER A 33 -6.01 -13.04 3.00
C SER A 33 -6.84 -12.32 1.93
N GLN A 34 -6.22 -11.87 0.84
CA GLN A 34 -6.87 -11.08 -0.22
C GLN A 34 -7.64 -9.87 0.35
N THR A 35 -6.95 -9.12 1.20
CA THR A 35 -7.49 -7.92 1.85
C THR A 35 -6.56 -6.73 1.67
N MET A 36 -7.15 -5.55 1.65
CA MET A 36 -6.46 -4.27 1.70
C MET A 36 -6.96 -3.46 2.88
N VAL A 37 -6.04 -3.01 3.71
CA VAL A 37 -6.30 -2.10 4.81
C VAL A 37 -5.80 -0.72 4.42
N VAL A 38 -6.66 0.27 4.48
CA VAL A 38 -6.31 1.68 4.28
C VAL A 38 -6.11 2.33 5.63
N LYS A 39 -4.91 2.85 5.87
CA LYS A 39 -4.57 3.61 7.06
C LYS A 39 -4.36 5.08 6.71
N ARG A 40 -4.92 5.94 7.53
CA ARG A 40 -4.68 7.39 7.48
C ARG A 40 -4.10 7.85 8.81
N ASN A 41 -2.93 8.49 8.76
CA ASN A 41 -2.19 8.92 9.95
C ASN A 41 -2.01 7.78 10.98
N GLY A 42 -1.67 6.58 10.51
CA GLY A 42 -1.46 5.39 11.34
C GLY A 42 -2.72 4.69 11.84
N LYS A 43 -3.91 5.20 11.55
CA LYS A 43 -5.20 4.62 11.96
C LYS A 43 -5.89 3.92 10.82
N VAL A 44 -6.49 2.76 11.08
CA VAL A 44 -7.29 2.01 10.10
C VAL A 44 -8.55 2.80 9.77
N LYS A 45 -8.71 3.13 8.49
CA LYS A 45 -9.89 3.81 7.96
C LYS A 45 -10.84 2.85 7.24
N TYR A 46 -10.28 1.94 6.44
CA TYR A 46 -11.04 0.95 5.66
C TYR A 46 -10.34 -0.40 5.66
N ARG A 47 -11.16 -1.44 5.50
CA ARG A 47 -10.70 -2.82 5.26
C ARG A 47 -11.57 -3.43 4.17
N TRP A 48 -10.96 -3.79 3.05
CA TRP A 48 -11.67 -4.23 1.85
C TRP A 48 -11.14 -5.55 1.31
N LYS A 49 -12.05 -6.34 0.72
CA LYS A 49 -11.66 -7.48 -0.10
C LYS A 49 -11.03 -6.99 -1.40
N ILE A 50 -10.01 -7.72 -1.86
CA ILE A 50 -9.34 -7.46 -3.13
C ILE A 50 -9.28 -8.71 -3.99
N SER A 51 -8.86 -8.54 -5.24
CA SER A 51 -8.32 -9.62 -6.06
C SER A 51 -6.93 -9.22 -6.52
N SER A 52 -5.94 -10.05 -6.19
CA SER A 52 -4.58 -9.92 -6.70
C SER A 52 -4.38 -10.78 -7.95
N GLY A 53 -3.14 -10.86 -8.45
CA GLY A 53 -2.77 -11.67 -9.60
C GLY A 53 -3.12 -13.15 -9.42
N ARG A 54 -3.78 -13.73 -10.42
CA ARG A 54 -4.00 -15.17 -10.48
C ARG A 54 -2.69 -15.92 -10.74
N LYS A 55 -2.72 -17.25 -10.64
CA LYS A 55 -1.55 -18.09 -10.95
C LYS A 55 -0.94 -17.73 -12.31
N GLY A 56 0.37 -17.53 -12.34
CA GLY A 56 1.11 -17.11 -13.54
C GLY A 56 1.17 -15.60 -13.75
N TYR A 57 0.45 -14.80 -12.92
CA TYR A 57 0.43 -13.34 -12.96
C TYR A 57 0.68 -12.76 -11.56
N THR A 58 1.80 -13.13 -10.99
CA THR A 58 2.14 -12.79 -9.61
C THR A 58 2.17 -11.28 -9.36
N THR A 59 1.41 -10.84 -8.36
CA THR A 59 1.51 -9.48 -7.86
C THR A 59 2.84 -9.31 -7.11
N PRO A 60 3.64 -8.27 -7.41
CA PRO A 60 4.90 -8.05 -6.72
C PRO A 60 4.67 -7.68 -5.26
N THR A 61 5.55 -8.16 -4.38
CA THR A 61 5.60 -7.74 -2.98
C THR A 61 6.64 -6.65 -2.79
N GLY A 62 6.40 -5.74 -1.85
CA GLY A 62 7.31 -4.64 -1.58
C GLY A 62 6.59 -3.41 -1.06
N LYS A 63 7.30 -2.27 -1.11
CA LYS A 63 6.81 -0.97 -0.67
C LYS A 63 7.10 0.07 -1.74
N TRP A 64 6.10 0.86 -2.10
CA TRP A 64 6.22 1.91 -3.10
C TRP A 64 5.43 3.15 -2.69
N SER A 65 5.87 4.31 -3.15
CA SER A 65 5.00 5.49 -3.18
C SER A 65 4.08 5.41 -4.40
N ALA A 66 2.87 5.96 -4.29
CA ALA A 66 2.01 6.13 -5.46
C ALA A 66 2.73 6.98 -6.52
N LYS A 67 2.54 6.66 -7.80
CA LYS A 67 3.28 7.27 -8.92
C LYS A 67 2.42 8.20 -9.76
N TRP A 68 1.24 7.76 -10.14
CA TRP A 68 0.31 8.56 -10.94
C TRP A 68 -1.11 8.03 -10.85
N LEU A 69 -2.07 8.84 -11.24
CA LEU A 69 -3.49 8.59 -11.17
C LEU A 69 -4.11 8.59 -12.56
N SER A 70 -5.08 7.70 -12.79
CA SER A 70 -5.86 7.69 -14.02
C SER A 70 -7.29 7.23 -13.73
N LYS A 71 -8.24 8.18 -13.73
CA LYS A 71 -9.63 7.92 -13.32
C LYS A 71 -10.37 6.99 -14.28
N HIS A 72 -10.12 7.10 -15.57
CA HIS A 72 -10.79 6.34 -16.63
C HIS A 72 -9.80 5.48 -17.43
N HIS A 73 -8.87 4.84 -16.73
CA HIS A 73 -7.81 4.08 -17.37
C HIS A 73 -8.35 2.83 -18.07
N ARG A 74 -7.72 2.49 -19.19
CA ARG A 74 -7.94 1.23 -19.91
C ARG A 74 -6.61 0.56 -20.19
N SER A 75 -6.54 -0.75 -19.99
CA SER A 75 -5.33 -1.53 -20.21
C SER A 75 -5.07 -1.70 -21.70
N ARG A 76 -3.95 -1.18 -22.20
CA ARG A 76 -3.50 -1.44 -23.58
C ARG A 76 -3.06 -2.89 -23.78
N LYS A 77 -2.50 -3.49 -22.74
CA LYS A 77 -1.95 -4.85 -22.76
C LYS A 77 -3.03 -5.93 -22.75
N TYR A 78 -4.15 -5.67 -22.08
CA TYR A 78 -5.20 -6.66 -21.84
C TYR A 78 -6.52 -6.25 -22.46
N ASN A 79 -6.54 -6.17 -23.79
CA ASN A 79 -7.74 -5.98 -24.59
C ASN A 79 -8.60 -4.78 -24.16
N ASN A 80 -7.95 -3.66 -23.89
CA ASN A 80 -8.63 -2.42 -23.50
C ASN A 80 -9.55 -2.56 -22.28
N ALA A 81 -9.25 -3.48 -21.36
CA ALA A 81 -10.04 -3.73 -20.16
C ALA A 81 -10.12 -2.48 -19.28
N PRO A 82 -11.31 -2.12 -18.76
CA PRO A 82 -11.45 -0.97 -17.87
C PRO A 82 -10.69 -1.16 -16.55
N MET A 83 -10.01 -0.11 -16.15
CA MET A 83 -9.29 0.00 -14.86
C MET A 83 -9.69 1.32 -14.19
N PRO A 84 -10.96 1.48 -13.78
CA PRO A 84 -11.44 2.75 -13.24
C PRO A 84 -10.74 3.08 -11.92
N TYR A 85 -10.52 4.37 -11.69
CA TYR A 85 -9.88 4.88 -10.48
C TYR A 85 -8.53 4.24 -10.20
N ALA A 86 -7.69 4.15 -11.23
CA ALA A 86 -6.39 3.51 -11.13
C ALA A 86 -5.37 4.40 -10.39
N VAL A 87 -4.76 3.82 -9.37
CA VAL A 87 -3.62 4.38 -8.64
C VAL A 87 -2.41 3.51 -8.96
N PHE A 88 -1.54 3.98 -9.84
CA PHE A 88 -0.32 3.26 -10.21
C PHE A 88 0.75 3.44 -9.15
N PHE A 89 1.44 2.35 -8.80
CA PHE A 89 2.46 2.38 -7.77
C PHE A 89 3.80 1.77 -8.20
N HIS A 90 3.80 0.89 -9.20
CA HIS A 90 5.03 0.24 -9.68
C HIS A 90 4.87 -0.21 -11.14
N GLY A 91 5.57 0.46 -12.06
CA GLY A 91 5.44 0.16 -13.49
C GLY A 91 3.98 0.16 -13.94
N GLY A 92 3.53 -0.92 -14.56
CA GLY A 92 2.14 -1.12 -14.98
C GLY A 92 1.20 -1.62 -13.88
N TYR A 93 1.67 -1.79 -12.64
CA TYR A 93 0.84 -2.27 -11.53
C TYR A 93 0.08 -1.14 -10.86
N ALA A 94 -1.21 -1.34 -10.68
CA ALA A 94 -2.12 -0.38 -10.08
C ALA A 94 -3.10 -1.03 -9.10
N VAL A 95 -3.64 -0.19 -8.21
CA VAL A 95 -4.86 -0.47 -7.46
C VAL A 95 -6.00 0.20 -8.24
N HIS A 96 -7.02 -0.56 -8.63
CA HIS A 96 -8.13 -0.04 -9.45
C HIS A 96 -9.44 -0.79 -9.21
N GLY A 97 -10.55 -0.25 -9.71
CA GLY A 97 -11.85 -0.90 -9.66
C GLY A 97 -12.00 -2.01 -10.70
N THR A 98 -12.89 -2.96 -10.42
CA THR A 98 -13.23 -4.07 -11.34
C THR A 98 -14.72 -4.26 -11.46
N ASN A 99 -15.17 -4.70 -12.66
CA ASN A 99 -16.55 -5.16 -12.87
C ASN A 99 -16.76 -6.63 -12.43
N ALA A 100 -15.66 -7.37 -12.22
CA ALA A 100 -15.71 -8.76 -11.76
C ALA A 100 -15.86 -8.86 -10.24
N ILE A 101 -16.91 -8.25 -9.70
CA ILE A 101 -17.15 -8.11 -8.25
C ILE A 101 -17.25 -9.47 -7.55
N SER A 102 -17.85 -10.46 -8.20
CA SER A 102 -17.99 -11.82 -7.65
C SER A 102 -16.66 -12.53 -7.40
N ARG A 103 -15.57 -12.06 -7.99
CA ARG A 103 -14.24 -12.63 -7.83
C ARG A 103 -13.43 -12.00 -6.70
N LEU A 104 -13.90 -10.89 -6.13
CA LEU A 104 -13.22 -10.25 -4.99
C LEU A 104 -13.12 -11.20 -3.80
N GLY A 105 -11.96 -11.19 -3.15
CA GLY A 105 -11.60 -12.12 -2.07
C GLY A 105 -10.72 -13.28 -2.53
N ARG A 106 -10.43 -13.39 -3.83
CA ARG A 106 -9.56 -14.42 -4.40
C ARG A 106 -8.69 -13.87 -5.54
N PRO A 107 -7.54 -14.48 -5.82
CA PRO A 107 -6.69 -14.11 -6.96
C PRO A 107 -7.45 -14.26 -8.29
N ALA A 108 -7.46 -13.22 -9.12
CA ALA A 108 -8.19 -13.21 -10.38
C ALA A 108 -7.62 -12.27 -11.45
N SER A 109 -6.69 -11.37 -11.09
CA SER A 109 -6.15 -10.35 -11.99
C SER A 109 -4.94 -10.82 -12.80
N HIS A 110 -4.40 -9.93 -13.62
CA HIS A 110 -3.10 -10.10 -14.29
C HIS A 110 -1.93 -9.47 -13.49
N GLY A 111 -2.12 -9.26 -12.17
CA GLY A 111 -1.10 -8.71 -11.29
C GLY A 111 -1.52 -7.44 -10.55
N CYS A 112 -2.42 -6.64 -11.09
CA CYS A 112 -2.99 -5.48 -10.40
C CYS A 112 -3.83 -5.88 -9.20
N ILE A 113 -4.05 -4.93 -8.29
CA ILE A 113 -4.94 -5.07 -7.15
C ILE A 113 -6.31 -4.53 -7.53
N ARG A 114 -7.29 -5.41 -7.61
CA ARG A 114 -8.67 -5.06 -7.96
C ARG A 114 -9.51 -4.83 -6.70
N LEU A 115 -10.31 -3.78 -6.74
CA LEU A 115 -11.27 -3.39 -5.70
C LEU A 115 -12.69 -3.33 -6.28
N HIS A 116 -13.69 -3.38 -5.40
CA HIS A 116 -15.02 -2.92 -5.76
C HIS A 116 -14.93 -1.47 -6.26
N PRO A 117 -15.66 -1.08 -7.33
CA PRO A 117 -15.53 0.26 -7.91
C PRO A 117 -15.74 1.41 -6.91
N GLU A 118 -16.68 1.27 -5.99
CA GLU A 118 -16.90 2.27 -4.94
C GLU A 118 -15.69 2.44 -4.00
N ASN A 119 -15.05 1.32 -3.66
CA ASN A 119 -13.86 1.33 -2.82
C ASN A 119 -12.65 1.91 -3.57
N ALA A 120 -12.51 1.59 -4.85
CA ALA A 120 -11.49 2.17 -5.71
C ALA A 120 -11.65 3.69 -5.81
N SER A 121 -12.88 4.18 -5.96
CA SER A 121 -13.21 5.61 -5.98
C SER A 121 -12.82 6.30 -4.66
N LYS A 122 -13.12 5.67 -3.53
CA LYS A 122 -12.75 6.20 -2.19
C LYS A 122 -11.23 6.28 -2.03
N PHE A 123 -10.51 5.23 -2.39
CA PHE A 123 -9.06 5.22 -2.30
C PHE A 123 -8.42 6.24 -3.24
N TYR A 124 -8.87 6.32 -4.49
CA TYR A 124 -8.43 7.29 -5.46
C TYR A 124 -8.58 8.73 -4.94
N SER A 125 -9.74 9.07 -4.38
CA SER A 125 -10.00 10.39 -3.81
C SER A 125 -9.10 10.71 -2.61
N LEU A 126 -8.81 9.73 -1.77
CA LEU A 126 -7.87 9.89 -0.66
C LEU A 126 -6.45 10.18 -1.16
N VAL A 127 -5.99 9.46 -2.18
CA VAL A 127 -4.67 9.67 -2.79
C VAL A 127 -4.59 11.06 -3.42
N GLU A 128 -5.63 11.44 -4.15
CA GLU A 128 -5.72 12.76 -4.79
C GLU A 128 -5.59 13.91 -3.78
N ARG A 129 -6.28 13.80 -2.64
CA ARG A 129 -6.23 14.82 -1.56
C ARG A 129 -4.94 14.78 -0.76
N THR A 130 -4.39 13.61 -0.51
CA THR A 130 -3.18 13.43 0.31
C THR A 130 -1.90 13.72 -0.47
N GLY A 131 -1.92 13.44 -1.76
CA GLY A 131 -0.77 13.55 -2.66
C GLY A 131 -0.05 12.22 -2.87
N LEU A 132 0.47 12.04 -4.08
CA LEU A 132 1.16 10.82 -4.51
C LEU A 132 2.36 10.48 -3.62
N LYS A 133 3.18 11.47 -3.30
CA LYS A 133 4.39 11.29 -2.48
C LYS A 133 4.07 10.92 -1.04
N ASN A 134 2.90 11.27 -0.55
CA ASN A 134 2.42 11.01 0.81
C ASN A 134 1.58 9.74 0.91
N THR A 135 1.47 8.99 -0.18
CA THR A 135 0.72 7.74 -0.26
C THR A 135 1.69 6.58 -0.48
N ARG A 136 1.60 5.57 0.38
CA ARG A 136 2.41 4.35 0.30
C ARG A 136 1.53 3.14 0.01
N VAL A 137 2.00 2.29 -0.87
CA VAL A 137 1.41 0.96 -1.14
C VAL A 137 2.39 -0.10 -0.62
N VAL A 138 1.93 -0.94 0.29
CA VAL A 138 2.71 -2.02 0.90
C VAL A 138 2.02 -3.34 0.60
N ILE A 139 2.72 -4.26 -0.06
CA ILE A 139 2.19 -5.57 -0.45
C ILE A 139 3.06 -6.66 0.16
N LYS A 140 2.40 -7.57 0.86
CA LYS A 140 3.03 -8.74 1.50
C LYS A 140 2.16 -9.99 1.36
N HIS A 141 2.75 -11.16 1.64
CA HIS A 141 2.03 -12.44 1.82
C HIS A 141 1.49 -12.56 3.22
#